data_cfe14f562bebafd07f7067ad6a366ef9
#
_entry.id   cfe14f562bebafd07f7067ad6a366ef9
#
_cell.length_a   1.000
_cell.length_b   1.000
_cell.length_c   1.000
_cell.angle_alpha   90.00
_cell.angle_beta   90.00
_cell.angle_gamma   90.00
#
_symmetry.space_group_name_H-M   'P 1'
#
loop_
_entity.id
_entity.type
_entity.pdbx_description
1 polymer ?
#
loop_
_entity_poly.entity_id
_entity_poly.type
_entity_poly.pdbx_seq_one_letter_code
_entity_poly.pdbx_strand_id
1 'polypeptide(L)'
;MKTDFIQIASYASKAPSGHNTQPWKFHITDSTITVLPNLDVALPVVDRNNRELFISLGCAVENLCIAASYFGYTTHIIECSIEAIILELTKNDLTIEDSLFHQIEKRQTNRNIYNGNKISDGILQQLQSIPKENGIQFYFTEINTPFANTITQYIMKGNEIQMADIAFKNELLSWMRFNKKQVEATHNGLSYLVFGNPPLPRILARPIVSLFLKPNAQNKSDRKKIDSSSHFVVCTTQRDTIEEWINLGRTLQR
;
A
#
# COMPACT_ATOMS: atom_id res chain seq x y z
N MET A 1 22.65 -5.39 17.95
CA MET A 1 21.29 -4.91 18.31
C MET A 1 20.92 -3.61 17.59
N LYS A 2 21.50 -2.46 17.92
CA LYS A 2 21.08 -1.19 17.30
C LYS A 2 21.26 -1.15 15.77
N THR A 3 22.30 -1.76 15.26
CA THR A 3 22.54 -1.90 13.79
C THR A 3 21.46 -2.75 13.13
N ASP A 4 21.07 -3.87 13.77
CA ASP A 4 20.00 -4.75 13.24
C ASP A 4 18.67 -4.02 13.22
N PHE A 5 18.34 -3.24 14.28
CA PHE A 5 17.10 -2.48 14.35
C PHE A 5 16.99 -1.39 13.26
N ILE A 6 18.12 -0.75 12.93
CA ILE A 6 18.19 0.18 11.79
C ILE A 6 17.90 -0.55 10.47
N GLN A 7 18.47 -1.74 10.28
CA GLN A 7 18.23 -2.55 9.09
C GLN A 7 16.76 -3.01 9.04
N ILE A 8 16.21 -3.51 10.14
CA ILE A 8 14.80 -3.91 10.24
C ILE A 8 13.88 -2.73 9.87
N ALA A 9 14.12 -1.53 10.43
CA ALA A 9 13.36 -0.34 10.07
C ALA A 9 13.52 0.05 8.58
N SER A 10 14.68 -0.18 7.99
CA SER A 10 14.88 0.05 6.55
C SER A 10 14.04 -0.87 5.67
N TYR A 11 13.84 -2.14 6.08
CA TYR A 11 12.92 -3.06 5.39
C TYR A 11 11.46 -2.65 5.61
N ALA A 12 11.09 -2.19 6.81
CA ALA A 12 9.76 -1.65 7.08
C ALA A 12 9.42 -0.49 6.13
N SER A 13 10.37 0.39 5.84
CA SER A 13 10.19 1.54 4.95
C SER A 13 9.93 1.18 3.47
N LYS A 14 10.11 -0.09 3.07
CA LYS A 14 9.80 -0.58 1.72
C LYS A 14 8.33 -0.97 1.52
N ALA A 15 7.49 -0.78 2.52
CA ALA A 15 6.06 -1.03 2.45
C ALA A 15 5.35 -0.13 1.41
N PRO A 16 4.20 -0.56 0.86
CA PRO A 16 3.37 0.32 0.03
C PRO A 16 2.69 1.39 0.87
N SER A 17 2.33 2.50 0.24
CA SER A 17 1.51 3.54 0.87
C SER A 17 0.67 4.30 -0.16
N GLY A 18 -0.40 4.95 0.31
CA GLY A 18 -1.22 5.84 -0.51
C GLY A 18 -0.34 6.87 -1.22
N HIS A 19 -0.44 6.99 -2.54
CA HIS A 19 0.40 7.84 -3.41
C HIS A 19 1.92 7.70 -3.18
N ASN A 20 2.38 6.61 -2.55
CA ASN A 20 3.77 6.41 -2.13
C ASN A 20 4.29 7.57 -1.24
N THR A 21 3.43 8.05 -0.35
CA THR A 21 3.77 9.15 0.57
C THR A 21 4.74 8.74 1.65
N GLN A 22 4.81 7.43 1.98
CA GLN A 22 5.66 6.85 3.02
C GLN A 22 5.42 7.54 4.38
N PRO A 23 4.19 7.42 4.94
CA PRO A 23 3.72 8.23 6.05
C PRO A 23 4.18 7.69 7.42
N TRP A 24 5.43 7.31 7.53
CA TRP A 24 6.03 6.76 8.74
C TRP A 24 7.31 7.48 9.13
N LYS A 25 7.53 7.55 10.45
CA LYS A 25 8.80 7.87 11.08
C LYS A 25 9.12 6.73 12.04
N PHE A 26 10.40 6.39 12.19
CA PHE A 26 10.85 5.34 13.10
C PHE A 26 11.65 5.93 14.23
N HIS A 27 11.29 5.53 15.47
CA HIS A 27 12.10 5.81 16.65
C HIS A 27 12.63 4.49 17.22
N ILE A 28 13.93 4.39 17.43
CA ILE A 28 14.62 3.15 17.78
C ILE A 28 15.31 3.32 19.13
N THR A 29 14.99 2.42 20.08
CA THR A 29 15.66 2.27 21.37
C THR A 29 16.51 0.99 21.40
N ASP A 30 16.97 0.59 22.55
CA ASP A 30 17.74 -0.65 22.71
C ASP A 30 16.87 -1.92 22.66
N SER A 31 15.55 -1.81 22.86
CA SER A 31 14.62 -2.95 22.88
C SER A 31 13.37 -2.75 22.02
N THR A 32 13.12 -1.54 21.51
CA THR A 32 11.89 -1.23 20.79
C THR A 32 12.14 -0.53 19.46
N ILE A 33 11.22 -0.75 18.52
CA ILE A 33 11.05 0.09 17.33
C ILE A 33 9.64 0.64 17.38
N THR A 34 9.53 1.97 17.37
CA THR A 34 8.25 2.68 17.31
C THR A 34 8.01 3.18 15.91
N VAL A 35 6.84 2.86 15.34
CA VAL A 35 6.36 3.39 14.06
C VAL A 35 5.39 4.53 14.36
N LEU A 36 5.77 5.75 13.98
CA LEU A 36 5.02 6.96 14.22
C LEU A 36 4.35 7.43 12.92
N PRO A 37 3.06 7.85 12.95
CA PRO A 37 2.43 8.47 11.79
C PRO A 37 3.08 9.81 11.47
N ASN A 38 3.42 10.01 10.19
CA ASN A 38 3.92 11.29 9.69
C ASN A 38 2.79 12.04 8.99
N LEU A 39 2.07 12.87 9.73
CA LEU A 39 0.95 13.64 9.21
C LEU A 39 1.36 14.75 8.23
N ASP A 40 2.65 15.13 8.17
CA ASP A 40 3.16 16.13 7.20
C ASP A 40 2.99 15.66 5.75
N VAL A 41 2.86 14.34 5.53
CA VAL A 41 2.67 13.71 4.23
C VAL A 41 1.32 13.01 4.10
N ALA A 42 0.35 13.36 4.93
CA ALA A 42 -1.02 12.89 4.83
C ALA A 42 -1.70 13.36 3.52
N LEU A 43 -2.80 12.71 3.18
CA LEU A 43 -3.59 12.98 1.98
C LEU A 43 -4.98 13.53 2.38
N PRO A 44 -5.10 14.80 2.80
CA PRO A 44 -6.30 15.30 3.46
C PRO A 44 -7.55 15.36 2.56
N VAL A 45 -7.39 15.24 1.25
CA VAL A 45 -8.53 15.24 0.32
C VAL A 45 -9.01 13.81 0.06
N VAL A 46 -8.10 12.89 -0.29
CA VAL A 46 -8.46 11.50 -0.62
C VAL A 46 -8.67 10.65 0.64
N ASP A 47 -7.92 10.93 1.70
CA ASP A 47 -7.88 10.14 2.95
C ASP A 47 -8.17 11.02 4.18
N ARG A 48 -9.36 11.62 4.23
CA ARG A 48 -9.76 12.61 5.27
C ARG A 48 -9.64 12.08 6.71
N ASN A 49 -9.84 10.80 6.90
CA ASN A 49 -9.82 10.14 8.21
C ASN A 49 -8.51 9.41 8.49
N ASN A 50 -7.50 9.58 7.62
CA ASN A 50 -6.21 8.89 7.69
C ASN A 50 -6.33 7.35 7.68
N ARG A 51 -7.41 6.77 7.14
CA ARG A 51 -7.61 5.33 7.05
C ARG A 51 -6.52 4.67 6.22
N GLU A 52 -6.25 5.18 5.01
CA GLU A 52 -5.20 4.65 4.12
C GLU A 52 -3.81 4.86 4.72
N LEU A 53 -3.62 5.96 5.47
CA LEU A 53 -2.39 6.21 6.22
C LEU A 53 -2.15 5.08 7.22
N PHE A 54 -3.13 4.75 8.08
CA PHE A 54 -2.98 3.68 9.07
C PHE A 54 -2.87 2.29 8.45
N ILE A 55 -3.56 2.01 7.34
CA ILE A 55 -3.35 0.80 6.54
C ILE A 55 -1.90 0.74 6.04
N SER A 56 -1.34 1.86 5.58
CA SER A 56 0.06 1.94 5.15
C SER A 56 1.05 1.68 6.29
N LEU A 57 0.76 2.21 7.50
CA LEU A 57 1.55 1.88 8.70
C LEU A 57 1.47 0.39 9.04
N GLY A 58 0.30 -0.22 8.90
CA GLY A 58 0.13 -1.66 9.07
C GLY A 58 1.01 -2.48 8.11
N CYS A 59 1.10 -2.07 6.84
CA CYS A 59 2.03 -2.69 5.88
C CYS A 59 3.49 -2.55 6.32
N ALA A 60 3.88 -1.38 6.85
CA ALA A 60 5.24 -1.16 7.36
C ALA A 60 5.52 -2.01 8.61
N VAL A 61 4.56 -2.14 9.52
CA VAL A 61 4.65 -3.01 10.71
C VAL A 61 4.84 -4.47 10.28
N GLU A 62 4.13 -4.96 9.28
CA GLU A 62 4.29 -6.34 8.83
C GLU A 62 5.68 -6.58 8.22
N ASN A 63 6.17 -5.68 7.37
CA ASN A 63 7.55 -5.76 6.88
C ASN A 63 8.56 -5.75 8.02
N LEU A 64 8.31 -4.95 9.07
CA LEU A 64 9.15 -4.91 10.28
C LEU A 64 9.17 -6.27 10.98
N CYS A 65 8.01 -6.89 11.19
CA CYS A 65 7.89 -8.20 11.83
C CYS A 65 8.60 -9.29 11.02
N ILE A 66 8.41 -9.32 9.69
CA ILE A 66 9.07 -10.26 8.78
C ILE A 66 10.60 -10.07 8.84
N ALA A 67 11.08 -8.83 8.75
CA ALA A 67 12.50 -8.54 8.83
C ALA A 67 13.07 -8.88 10.21
N ALA A 68 12.37 -8.55 11.30
CA ALA A 68 12.80 -8.89 12.66
C ALA A 68 12.97 -10.41 12.82
N SER A 69 12.02 -11.20 12.33
CA SER A 69 12.11 -12.67 12.35
C SER A 69 13.36 -13.18 11.63
N TYR A 70 13.64 -12.65 10.44
CA TYR A 70 14.84 -12.99 9.66
C TYR A 70 16.14 -12.64 10.41
N PHE A 71 16.18 -11.51 11.13
CA PHE A 71 17.33 -11.10 11.96
C PHE A 71 17.39 -11.81 13.32
N GLY A 72 16.51 -12.78 13.59
CA GLY A 72 16.48 -13.57 14.83
C GLY A 72 15.89 -12.81 16.01
N TYR A 73 14.82 -12.04 15.77
CA TYR A 73 14.04 -11.37 16.81
C TYR A 73 12.57 -11.78 16.72
N THR A 74 11.97 -11.99 17.88
CA THR A 74 10.51 -12.05 18.04
C THR A 74 9.98 -10.66 18.31
N THR A 75 8.87 -10.29 17.69
CA THR A 75 8.21 -8.99 17.85
C THR A 75 6.93 -9.10 18.68
N HIS A 76 6.73 -8.15 19.56
CA HIS A 76 5.51 -7.97 20.35
C HIS A 76 5.01 -6.55 20.18
N ILE A 77 3.77 -6.36 19.69
CA ILE A 77 3.14 -5.04 19.67
C ILE A 77 2.64 -4.77 21.10
N ILE A 78 3.27 -3.82 21.78
CA ILE A 78 2.93 -3.43 23.16
C ILE A 78 2.01 -2.22 23.22
N GLU A 79 1.95 -1.43 22.13
CA GLU A 79 1.01 -0.32 21.97
C GLU A 79 0.59 -0.21 20.50
N CYS A 80 -0.70 0.07 20.29
CA CYS A 80 -1.27 0.34 18.96
C CYS A 80 -2.31 1.46 19.11
N SER A 81 -1.89 2.69 18.84
CA SER A 81 -2.70 3.89 19.01
C SER A 81 -2.65 4.81 17.79
N ILE A 82 -3.40 5.92 17.83
CA ILE A 82 -3.33 6.98 16.81
C ILE A 82 -1.97 7.67 16.79
N GLU A 83 -1.25 7.63 17.88
CA GLU A 83 0.01 8.35 18.09
C GLU A 83 1.22 7.50 17.73
N ALA A 84 1.14 6.19 18.01
CA ALA A 84 2.27 5.29 17.83
C ALA A 84 1.87 3.82 17.75
N ILE A 85 2.69 3.04 17.05
CA ILE A 85 2.70 1.58 17.13
C ILE A 85 4.08 1.19 17.67
N ILE A 86 4.11 0.65 18.88
CA ILE A 86 5.35 0.30 19.57
C ILE A 86 5.53 -1.21 19.53
N LEU A 87 6.65 -1.65 18.96
CA LEU A 87 7.03 -3.05 18.92
C LEU A 87 8.26 -3.27 19.82
N GLU A 88 8.13 -4.19 20.75
CA GLU A 88 9.24 -4.75 21.51
C GLU A 88 9.88 -5.87 20.70
N LEU A 89 11.22 -5.90 20.63
CA LEU A 89 12.00 -6.91 19.94
C LEU A 89 12.85 -7.69 20.93
N THR A 90 12.57 -8.97 21.06
CA THR A 90 13.33 -9.89 21.92
C THR A 90 14.18 -10.81 21.07
N LYS A 91 15.48 -10.94 21.40
CA LYS A 91 16.38 -11.85 20.67
C LYS A 91 15.86 -13.28 20.79
N ASN A 92 15.78 -13.94 19.66
CA ASN A 92 15.40 -15.35 19.57
C ASN A 92 16.51 -16.09 18.83
N ASP A 93 17.02 -17.19 19.43
CA ASP A 93 18.08 -18.00 18.81
C ASP A 93 17.54 -18.86 17.64
N LEU A 94 16.22 -18.92 17.47
CA LEU A 94 15.57 -19.59 16.35
C LEU A 94 15.44 -18.60 15.19
N THR A 95 16.42 -18.59 14.28
CA THR A 95 16.26 -17.93 12.97
C THR A 95 15.21 -18.70 12.19
N ILE A 96 14.04 -18.11 12.01
CA ILE A 96 13.04 -18.65 11.10
C ILE A 96 13.36 -18.06 9.73
N GLU A 97 13.80 -18.91 8.80
CA GLU A 97 13.96 -18.52 7.40
C GLU A 97 12.56 -18.21 6.84
N ASP A 98 12.16 -16.95 6.96
CA ASP A 98 10.89 -16.49 6.41
C ASP A 98 11.06 -16.22 4.91
N SER A 99 10.43 -17.05 4.09
CA SER A 99 10.43 -16.90 2.63
C SER A 99 9.90 -15.54 2.18
N LEU A 100 9.06 -14.87 3.00
CA LEU A 100 8.51 -13.56 2.73
C LEU A 100 9.57 -12.45 2.83
N PHE A 101 10.60 -12.62 3.66
CA PHE A 101 11.67 -11.62 3.77
C PHE A 101 12.29 -11.26 2.42
N HIS A 102 12.60 -12.28 1.62
CA HIS A 102 13.18 -12.08 0.29
C HIS A 102 12.19 -11.50 -0.74
N GLN A 103 10.91 -11.42 -0.40
CA GLN A 103 9.90 -10.81 -1.26
C GLN A 103 9.69 -9.31 -0.96
N ILE A 104 10.12 -8.81 0.21
CA ILE A 104 9.98 -7.38 0.56
C ILE A 104 10.57 -6.49 -0.52
N GLU A 105 11.77 -6.81 -1.02
CA GLU A 105 12.44 -6.02 -2.07
C GLU A 105 11.88 -6.23 -3.48
N LYS A 106 11.25 -7.38 -3.73
CA LYS A 106 10.68 -7.73 -5.04
C LYS A 106 9.24 -7.26 -5.20
N ARG A 107 8.54 -7.03 -4.07
CA ARG A 107 7.15 -6.57 -4.09
C ARG A 107 7.05 -5.22 -4.80
N GLN A 108 6.15 -5.14 -5.74
CA GLN A 108 5.80 -3.90 -6.42
C GLN A 108 4.30 -3.83 -6.72
N THR A 109 3.75 -2.63 -6.78
CA THR A 109 2.38 -2.42 -7.24
C THR A 109 2.35 -2.44 -8.77
N ASN A 110 1.82 -3.51 -9.34
CA ASN A 110 1.63 -3.60 -10.79
C ASN A 110 0.39 -2.80 -11.21
N ARG A 111 0.55 -1.87 -12.14
CA ARG A 111 -0.52 -1.05 -12.72
C ARG A 111 -0.72 -1.31 -14.22
N ASN A 112 -0.06 -2.31 -14.78
CA ASN A 112 -0.17 -2.68 -16.18
C ASN A 112 -1.47 -3.44 -16.47
N ILE A 113 -1.79 -3.56 -17.75
CA ILE A 113 -2.81 -4.50 -18.21
C ILE A 113 -2.22 -5.90 -18.10
N TYR A 114 -2.98 -6.84 -17.54
CA TYR A 114 -2.58 -8.24 -17.43
C TYR A 114 -2.79 -8.98 -18.74
N ASN A 115 -2.34 -10.23 -18.80
CA ASN A 115 -2.50 -11.09 -19.98
C ASN A 115 -3.89 -11.75 -20.09
N GLY A 116 -4.80 -11.50 -19.15
CA GLY A 116 -6.15 -12.09 -19.11
C GLY A 116 -6.20 -13.54 -18.60
N ASN A 117 -5.08 -14.15 -18.25
CA ASN A 117 -5.06 -15.50 -17.72
C ASN A 117 -5.64 -15.54 -16.31
N LYS A 118 -6.43 -16.58 -16.04
CA LYS A 118 -6.90 -16.86 -14.67
C LYS A 118 -5.75 -17.39 -13.83
N ILE A 119 -5.70 -16.99 -12.57
CA ILE A 119 -4.85 -17.65 -11.57
C ILE A 119 -5.35 -19.07 -11.34
N SER A 120 -4.43 -20.02 -11.13
CA SER A 120 -4.81 -21.42 -10.87
C SER A 120 -5.48 -21.57 -9.51
N ASP A 121 -6.31 -22.60 -9.37
CA ASP A 121 -7.00 -22.90 -8.10
C ASP A 121 -6.01 -23.11 -6.95
N GLY A 122 -4.83 -23.70 -7.23
CA GLY A 122 -3.78 -23.87 -6.22
C GLY A 122 -3.22 -22.53 -5.70
N ILE A 123 -2.99 -21.55 -6.60
CA ILE A 123 -2.58 -20.21 -6.19
C ILE A 123 -3.72 -19.50 -5.43
N LEU A 124 -4.95 -19.63 -5.90
CA LEU A 124 -6.11 -19.04 -5.23
C LEU A 124 -6.27 -19.60 -3.80
N GLN A 125 -6.11 -20.91 -3.61
CA GLN A 125 -6.13 -21.54 -2.30
C GLN A 125 -5.00 -21.03 -1.39
N GLN A 126 -3.79 -20.85 -1.92
CA GLN A 126 -2.69 -20.26 -1.17
C GLN A 126 -3.01 -18.84 -0.71
N LEU A 127 -3.54 -17.97 -1.59
CA LEU A 127 -3.96 -16.62 -1.24
C LEU A 127 -5.09 -16.60 -0.19
N GLN A 128 -6.03 -17.53 -0.27
CA GLN A 128 -7.13 -17.67 0.70
C GLN A 128 -6.64 -18.15 2.07
N SER A 129 -5.56 -18.93 2.11
CA SER A 129 -4.97 -19.49 3.33
C SER A 129 -4.00 -18.56 4.05
N ILE A 130 -3.68 -17.39 3.50
CA ILE A 130 -2.83 -16.41 4.17
C ILE A 130 -3.38 -16.11 5.57
N PRO A 131 -2.54 -16.18 6.63
CA PRO A 131 -2.93 -15.82 7.98
C PRO A 131 -3.45 -14.39 8.04
N LYS A 132 -4.61 -14.21 8.63
CA LYS A 132 -5.27 -12.90 8.76
C LYS A 132 -5.24 -12.44 10.20
N GLU A 133 -5.04 -11.16 10.41
CA GLU A 133 -5.23 -10.55 11.72
C GLU A 133 -6.71 -10.59 12.14
N ASN A 134 -6.96 -10.46 13.43
CA ASN A 134 -8.32 -10.48 13.96
C ASN A 134 -9.19 -9.39 13.33
N GLY A 135 -10.44 -9.73 13.02
CA GLY A 135 -11.39 -8.80 12.41
C GLY A 135 -11.27 -8.64 10.89
N ILE A 136 -10.25 -9.23 10.25
CA ILE A 136 -10.00 -9.07 8.82
C ILE A 136 -10.55 -10.26 8.03
N GLN A 137 -11.24 -9.95 6.92
CA GLN A 137 -11.74 -10.96 5.99
C GLN A 137 -11.42 -10.58 4.54
N PHE A 138 -11.09 -11.59 3.74
CA PHE A 138 -10.85 -11.49 2.31
C PHE A 138 -11.90 -12.29 1.54
N TYR A 139 -12.48 -11.63 0.54
CA TYR A 139 -13.40 -12.23 -0.41
C TYR A 139 -12.80 -12.16 -1.80
N PHE A 140 -12.69 -13.31 -2.44
CA PHE A 140 -12.21 -13.42 -3.82
C PHE A 140 -13.40 -13.63 -4.75
N THR A 141 -13.52 -12.79 -5.77
CA THR A 141 -14.55 -12.95 -6.78
C THR A 141 -13.93 -12.87 -8.17
N GLU A 142 -14.24 -13.87 -8.99
CA GLU A 142 -13.80 -13.91 -10.37
C GLU A 142 -14.41 -12.74 -11.16
N ILE A 143 -13.63 -12.17 -12.08
CA ILE A 143 -14.11 -11.11 -12.99
C ILE A 143 -15.25 -11.66 -13.85
N ASN A 144 -16.18 -10.79 -14.23
CA ASN A 144 -17.42 -11.10 -14.98
C ASN A 144 -18.52 -11.84 -14.21
N THR A 145 -18.37 -12.04 -12.90
CA THR A 145 -19.48 -12.44 -12.05
C THR A 145 -20.43 -11.25 -11.77
N PRO A 146 -21.70 -11.48 -11.40
CA PRO A 146 -22.61 -10.38 -11.01
C PRO A 146 -22.05 -9.51 -9.89
N PHE A 147 -21.38 -10.11 -8.90
CA PHE A 147 -20.76 -9.37 -7.79
C PHE A 147 -19.58 -8.53 -8.27
N ALA A 148 -18.67 -9.08 -9.10
CA ALA A 148 -17.56 -8.33 -9.68
C ALA A 148 -18.05 -7.17 -10.58
N ASN A 149 -19.14 -7.38 -11.32
CA ASN A 149 -19.75 -6.31 -12.12
C ASN A 149 -20.28 -5.17 -11.24
N THR A 150 -20.88 -5.48 -10.10
CA THR A 150 -21.33 -4.48 -9.13
C THR A 150 -20.14 -3.69 -8.58
N ILE A 151 -19.04 -4.35 -8.18
CA ILE A 151 -17.82 -3.69 -7.74
C ILE A 151 -17.29 -2.76 -8.83
N THR A 152 -17.24 -3.24 -10.07
CA THR A 152 -16.79 -2.45 -11.22
C THR A 152 -17.63 -1.18 -11.40
N GLN A 153 -18.96 -1.27 -11.27
CA GLN A 153 -19.84 -0.10 -11.35
C GLN A 153 -19.53 0.93 -10.24
N TYR A 154 -19.28 0.49 -9.01
CA TYR A 154 -18.89 1.38 -7.92
C TYR A 154 -17.53 2.03 -8.15
N ILE A 155 -16.55 1.30 -8.70
CA ILE A 155 -15.25 1.87 -9.08
C ILE A 155 -15.44 2.97 -10.14
N MET A 156 -16.22 2.71 -11.19
CA MET A 156 -16.49 3.70 -12.24
C MET A 156 -17.19 4.95 -11.67
N LYS A 157 -18.14 4.75 -10.77
CA LYS A 157 -18.84 5.86 -10.09
C LYS A 157 -17.90 6.64 -9.17
N GLY A 158 -17.03 5.96 -8.44
CA GLY A 158 -15.98 6.59 -7.63
C GLY A 158 -15.05 7.46 -8.47
N ASN A 159 -14.60 6.95 -9.62
CA ASN A 159 -13.78 7.71 -10.57
C ASN A 159 -14.48 8.97 -11.08
N GLU A 160 -15.78 8.91 -11.36
CA GLU A 160 -16.56 10.08 -11.77
C GLU A 160 -16.53 11.17 -10.70
N ILE A 161 -16.75 10.80 -9.44
CA ILE A 161 -16.76 11.73 -8.31
C ILE A 161 -15.36 12.33 -8.10
N GLN A 162 -14.33 11.49 -8.04
CA GLN A 162 -12.95 11.93 -7.80
C GLN A 162 -12.43 12.82 -8.92
N MET A 163 -12.66 12.44 -10.18
CA MET A 163 -12.19 13.22 -11.33
C MET A 163 -13.02 14.49 -11.60
N ALA A 164 -14.19 14.64 -10.98
CA ALA A 164 -14.93 15.90 -10.96
C ALA A 164 -14.40 16.88 -9.91
N ASP A 165 -13.79 16.37 -8.83
CA ASP A 165 -13.25 17.17 -7.73
C ASP A 165 -11.91 17.82 -8.09
N ILE A 166 -11.86 19.15 -8.06
CA ILE A 166 -10.65 19.92 -8.35
C ILE A 166 -9.61 19.75 -7.22
N ALA A 167 -10.05 19.64 -5.96
CA ALA A 167 -9.17 19.46 -4.82
C ALA A 167 -8.44 18.12 -4.92
N PHE A 168 -9.18 17.03 -5.24
CA PHE A 168 -8.60 15.72 -5.50
C PHE A 168 -7.54 15.75 -6.61
N LYS A 169 -7.85 16.37 -7.76
CA LYS A 169 -6.89 16.47 -8.87
C LYS A 169 -5.64 17.25 -8.48
N ASN A 170 -5.78 18.32 -7.73
CA ASN A 170 -4.65 19.10 -7.27
C ASN A 170 -3.75 18.33 -6.30
N GLU A 171 -4.36 17.59 -5.35
CA GLU A 171 -3.62 16.72 -4.44
C GLU A 171 -2.89 15.62 -5.21
N LEU A 172 -3.55 14.90 -6.11
CA LEU A 172 -2.94 13.89 -6.96
C LEU A 172 -1.74 14.44 -7.74
N LEU A 173 -1.90 15.58 -8.42
CA LEU A 173 -0.83 16.24 -9.17
C LEU A 173 0.33 16.70 -8.29
N SER A 174 0.11 17.02 -7.02
CA SER A 174 1.16 17.40 -6.08
C SER A 174 2.09 16.22 -5.75
N TRP A 175 1.54 15.01 -5.75
CA TRP A 175 2.28 13.76 -5.50
C TRP A 175 2.87 13.11 -6.76
N MET A 176 2.60 13.62 -7.95
CA MET A 176 3.22 13.12 -9.19
C MET A 176 4.67 13.62 -9.35
N ARG A 177 5.54 12.73 -9.79
CA ARG A 177 6.94 12.97 -10.13
C ARG A 177 7.12 12.74 -11.62
N PHE A 178 7.35 13.81 -12.37
CA PHE A 178 7.29 13.82 -13.84
C PHE A 178 8.61 13.50 -14.54
N ASN A 179 9.71 13.41 -13.79
CA ASN A 179 11.02 13.10 -14.33
C ASN A 179 11.96 12.49 -13.29
N LYS A 180 13.09 11.96 -13.76
CA LYS A 180 14.09 11.27 -12.94
C LYS A 180 14.61 12.16 -11.79
N LYS A 181 14.92 13.44 -12.08
CA LYS A 181 15.43 14.38 -11.08
C LYS A 181 14.48 14.56 -9.89
N GLN A 182 13.15 14.61 -10.15
CA GLN A 182 12.17 14.71 -9.07
C GLN A 182 12.09 13.41 -8.26
N VAL A 183 12.10 12.24 -8.93
CA VAL A 183 12.09 10.93 -8.25
C VAL A 183 13.29 10.79 -7.32
N GLU A 184 14.49 11.10 -7.82
CA GLU A 184 15.75 11.02 -7.05
C GLU A 184 15.84 12.05 -5.92
N ALA A 185 15.23 13.22 -6.08
CA ALA A 185 15.24 14.25 -5.05
C ALA A 185 14.26 14.00 -3.90
N THR A 186 13.15 13.31 -4.16
CA THR A 186 12.08 13.15 -3.16
C THR A 186 11.99 11.73 -2.59
N HIS A 187 12.38 10.72 -3.36
CA HIS A 187 12.23 9.29 -3.04
C HIS A 187 10.82 8.86 -2.65
N ASN A 188 9.82 9.71 -2.94
CA ASN A 188 8.39 9.48 -2.65
C ASN A 188 7.52 9.93 -3.82
N GLY A 189 6.20 9.71 -3.70
CA GLY A 189 5.23 10.11 -4.71
C GLY A 189 5.11 9.11 -5.87
N LEU A 190 4.29 9.46 -6.83
CA LEU A 190 3.96 8.64 -7.98
C LEU A 190 4.91 8.97 -9.14
N SER A 191 5.84 8.08 -9.42
CA SER A 191 6.80 8.24 -10.52
C SER A 191 6.09 8.22 -11.89
N TYR A 192 6.57 9.02 -12.83
CA TYR A 192 6.13 8.99 -14.23
C TYR A 192 6.18 7.58 -14.86
N LEU A 193 7.12 6.73 -14.40
CA LEU A 193 7.27 5.36 -14.86
C LEU A 193 6.05 4.49 -14.50
N VAL A 194 5.42 4.74 -13.35
CA VAL A 194 4.23 4.00 -12.89
C VAL A 194 3.05 4.15 -13.85
N PHE A 195 3.01 5.26 -14.60
CA PHE A 195 1.99 5.55 -15.59
C PHE A 195 2.42 5.23 -17.03
N GLY A 196 3.64 4.71 -17.23
CA GLY A 196 4.20 4.47 -18.56
C GLY A 196 4.46 5.77 -19.36
N ASN A 197 4.59 6.90 -18.69
CA ASN A 197 4.81 8.20 -19.33
C ASN A 197 6.30 8.45 -19.59
N PRO A 198 6.67 9.17 -20.67
CA PRO A 198 8.02 9.64 -20.85
C PRO A 198 8.36 10.73 -19.81
N PRO A 199 9.65 10.92 -19.45
CA PRO A 199 10.07 11.99 -18.57
C PRO A 199 9.85 13.34 -19.23
N LEU A 200 9.21 14.27 -18.50
CA LEU A 200 8.95 15.62 -18.96
C LEU A 200 9.30 16.65 -17.87
N PRO A 201 9.71 17.88 -18.24
CA PRO A 201 9.81 18.97 -17.29
C PRO A 201 8.46 19.23 -16.61
N ARG A 202 8.48 19.45 -15.29
CA ARG A 202 7.24 19.64 -14.49
C ARG A 202 6.33 20.74 -15.04
N ILE A 203 6.91 21.83 -15.54
CA ILE A 203 6.17 22.98 -16.08
C ILE A 203 5.29 22.55 -17.27
N LEU A 204 5.78 21.65 -18.12
CA LEU A 204 5.06 21.14 -19.27
C LEU A 204 4.16 19.94 -18.90
N ALA A 205 4.66 19.04 -18.07
CA ALA A 205 3.96 17.81 -17.73
C ALA A 205 2.68 18.07 -16.92
N ARG A 206 2.72 18.97 -15.94
CA ARG A 206 1.58 19.22 -15.05
C ARG A 206 0.31 19.67 -15.80
N PRO A 207 0.33 20.67 -16.68
CA PRO A 207 -0.86 21.05 -17.45
C PRO A 207 -1.30 19.95 -18.42
N ILE A 208 -0.36 19.25 -19.08
CA ILE A 208 -0.70 18.14 -19.98
C ILE A 208 -1.43 17.06 -19.22
N VAL A 209 -0.88 16.55 -18.12
CA VAL A 209 -1.49 15.49 -17.32
C VAL A 209 -2.86 15.94 -16.78
N SER A 210 -2.99 17.19 -16.34
CA SER A 210 -4.26 17.74 -15.87
C SER A 210 -5.38 17.66 -16.90
N LEU A 211 -5.08 17.81 -18.18
CA LEU A 211 -6.05 17.70 -19.28
C LEU A 211 -6.57 16.26 -19.45
N PHE A 212 -5.79 15.25 -19.05
CA PHE A 212 -6.16 13.84 -19.14
C PHE A 212 -6.85 13.31 -17.86
N LEU A 213 -6.81 14.05 -16.74
CA LEU A 213 -7.54 13.70 -15.51
C LEU A 213 -9.03 13.98 -15.67
N LYS A 214 -9.69 13.14 -16.45
CA LYS A 214 -11.13 13.21 -16.77
C LYS A 214 -11.81 11.88 -16.42
N PRO A 215 -13.08 11.90 -15.97
CA PRO A 215 -13.82 10.69 -15.59
C PRO A 215 -13.79 9.60 -16.68
N ASN A 216 -14.12 9.97 -17.92
CA ASN A 216 -14.17 9.01 -19.02
C ASN A 216 -12.81 8.39 -19.34
N ALA A 217 -11.72 9.16 -19.25
CA ALA A 217 -10.36 8.65 -19.50
C ALA A 217 -9.95 7.67 -18.39
N GLN A 218 -10.23 8.01 -17.13
CA GLN A 218 -9.94 7.14 -15.98
C GLN A 218 -10.77 5.86 -16.07
N ASN A 219 -12.09 5.96 -16.29
CA ASN A 219 -12.98 4.82 -16.43
C ASN A 219 -12.54 3.87 -17.56
N LYS A 220 -12.16 4.43 -18.71
CA LYS A 220 -11.65 3.62 -19.83
C LYS A 220 -10.35 2.89 -19.49
N SER A 221 -9.45 3.55 -18.75
CA SER A 221 -8.19 2.95 -18.31
C SER A 221 -8.42 1.83 -17.30
N ASP A 222 -9.23 2.08 -16.27
CA ASP A 222 -9.46 1.11 -15.22
C ASP A 222 -10.30 -0.07 -15.70
N ARG A 223 -11.27 0.16 -16.60
CA ARG A 223 -12.02 -0.91 -17.23
C ARG A 223 -11.11 -1.92 -17.94
N LYS A 224 -10.12 -1.44 -18.71
CA LYS A 224 -9.14 -2.32 -19.38
C LYS A 224 -8.33 -3.16 -18.40
N LYS A 225 -7.94 -2.59 -17.26
CA LYS A 225 -7.19 -3.30 -16.21
C LYS A 225 -8.07 -4.35 -15.54
N ILE A 226 -9.30 -3.98 -15.20
CA ILE A 226 -10.29 -4.89 -14.60
C ILE A 226 -10.57 -6.06 -15.53
N ASP A 227 -10.89 -5.79 -16.79
CA ASP A 227 -11.22 -6.83 -17.78
C ASP A 227 -10.04 -7.79 -18.04
N SER A 228 -8.80 -7.33 -17.81
CA SER A 228 -7.59 -8.16 -17.94
C SER A 228 -7.20 -8.89 -16.66
N SER A 229 -7.86 -8.61 -15.54
CA SER A 229 -7.59 -9.24 -14.24
C SER A 229 -8.30 -10.58 -14.11
N SER A 230 -7.81 -11.44 -13.23
CA SER A 230 -8.46 -12.73 -12.92
C SER A 230 -9.58 -12.56 -11.89
N HIS A 231 -9.29 -11.87 -10.79
CA HIS A 231 -10.19 -11.73 -9.64
C HIS A 231 -10.12 -10.32 -9.06
N PHE A 232 -11.19 -9.93 -8.38
CA PHE A 232 -11.12 -8.93 -7.31
C PHE A 232 -10.82 -9.60 -5.98
N VAL A 233 -10.05 -8.92 -5.15
CA VAL A 233 -9.91 -9.21 -3.72
C VAL A 233 -10.59 -8.07 -2.97
N VAL A 234 -11.66 -8.38 -2.25
CA VAL A 234 -12.34 -7.42 -1.37
C VAL A 234 -11.92 -7.70 0.06
N CYS A 235 -11.34 -6.69 0.69
CA CYS A 235 -10.87 -6.78 2.06
C CYS A 235 -11.79 -5.99 2.96
N THR A 236 -12.26 -6.60 4.06
CA THR A 236 -13.15 -5.94 5.01
C THR A 236 -12.61 -6.04 6.43
N THR A 237 -12.94 -5.04 7.23
CA THR A 237 -12.72 -5.02 8.67
C THR A 237 -14.07 -5.23 9.39
N GLN A 238 -14.06 -5.78 10.58
CA GLN A 238 -15.28 -5.98 11.36
C GLN A 238 -15.76 -4.65 11.95
N ARG A 239 -14.84 -3.78 12.35
CA ARG A 239 -15.09 -2.44 12.88
C ARG A 239 -14.27 -1.41 12.10
N ASP A 240 -14.67 -0.15 12.16
CA ASP A 240 -13.96 0.97 11.53
C ASP A 240 -13.07 1.67 12.57
N THR A 241 -12.02 0.99 13.01
CA THR A 241 -11.07 1.44 14.05
C THR A 241 -9.64 1.46 13.54
N ILE A 242 -8.79 2.29 14.15
CA ILE A 242 -7.37 2.40 13.82
C ILE A 242 -6.66 1.05 13.94
N GLU A 243 -6.94 0.30 15.00
CA GLU A 243 -6.38 -1.04 15.21
C GLU A 243 -6.71 -1.98 14.04
N GLU A 244 -7.97 -1.99 13.58
CA GLU A 244 -8.38 -2.83 12.44
C GLU A 244 -7.83 -2.31 11.11
N TRP A 245 -7.61 -1.01 10.93
CA TRP A 245 -6.93 -0.49 9.74
C TRP A 245 -5.47 -0.93 9.69
N ILE A 246 -4.77 -0.91 10.84
CA ILE A 246 -3.40 -1.43 10.96
C ILE A 246 -3.38 -2.94 10.70
N ASN A 247 -4.30 -3.70 11.29
CA ASN A 247 -4.44 -5.15 11.09
C ASN A 247 -4.74 -5.48 9.63
N LEU A 248 -5.57 -4.69 8.95
CA LEU A 248 -5.82 -4.82 7.53
C LEU A 248 -4.53 -4.61 6.72
N GLY A 249 -3.76 -3.56 7.03
CA GLY A 249 -2.48 -3.29 6.37
C GLY A 249 -1.48 -4.43 6.57
N ARG A 250 -1.37 -4.97 7.77
CA ARG A 250 -0.52 -6.14 8.07
C ARG A 250 -0.94 -7.36 7.24
N THR A 251 -2.23 -7.67 7.22
CA THR A 251 -2.75 -8.81 6.45
C THR A 251 -2.55 -8.63 4.94
N LEU A 252 -2.72 -7.41 4.41
CA LEU A 252 -2.52 -7.11 2.98
C LEU A 252 -1.06 -7.22 2.54
N GLN A 253 -0.12 -7.03 3.46
CA GLN A 253 1.31 -7.06 3.16
C GLN A 253 1.88 -8.48 3.14
N ARG A 254 1.27 -9.43 3.82
CA ARG A 254 1.56 -10.88 3.74
C ARG A 254 1.21 -11.46 2.38
#